data_bead4fa4320885fa4fc18461630a6bf6
#
_entry.id   bead4fa4320885fa4fc18461630a6bf6
#
_cell.length_a   1.000
_cell.length_b   1.000
_cell.length_c   1.000
_cell.angle_alpha   90.00
_cell.angle_beta   90.00
_cell.angle_gamma   90.00
#
_symmetry.space_group_name_H-M   'P 1'
#
loop_
_entity.id
_entity.type
_entity.pdbx_description
1 polymer ?
#
loop_
_entity_poly.entity_id
_entity_poly.type
_entity_poly.pdbx_seq_one_letter_code
_entity_poly.pdbx_strand_id
1 'polypeptide(L)'
;MKDFKNYILLFSSLLMAMPLAAQDCKSLKLAADKIQVSNVQMSHHNDLVTVAMDLNLDSLDLPTNNQLVYTPMIKHKGELLKMPEIVINGRRQQIMYDRGVGKKQLQLSPQALVVKRDNKKQQTVKYLASVPLSSKERNYDLDIHEDLCGCGDLQDGNDFTVSRRRQPVASFVRPEVEAIKVRHLDKRAYIDFPVDRIELHPDYRRNPEQLDSIIRTINALKEDRNLEVSGINIYGYASPESPYTHNDYLAKNRAKTLTEYVRRMVKLPNNLFTVSSTPEDWDGLIAYIKGSNLEHKDAILAIIADKSLNPDARELKIKKQYPSEYHFMLDTWYPALRHSDYHITYKVKPFDVEEAKEIIKTKPQQLSQEEMFMVAQTYEPGSKEFNEVMEIAVRMFPENETANLNAAITRLNAGDADNAKQYLDKAGTSADAQNARGVYEMLKGNEKQARYYLEQAAKAGVASAKENLQNL
;
A
#
# COMPACT_ATOMS: atom_id res chain seq x y z
N MET A 1 -2.06 -5.68 49.75
CA MET A 1 -0.64 -6.06 49.53
C MET A 1 -0.53 -7.55 49.22
N LYS A 2 -1.30 -8.07 48.23
CA LYS A 2 -1.28 -9.50 47.87
C LYS A 2 -1.51 -9.78 46.38
N ASP A 3 -1.59 -8.79 45.50
CA ASP A 3 -1.98 -9.04 44.08
C ASP A 3 -0.95 -8.63 43.01
N PHE A 4 0.30 -8.34 43.42
CA PHE A 4 1.34 -7.90 42.47
C PHE A 4 2.29 -9.04 41.96
N LYS A 5 2.11 -10.27 42.48
CA LYS A 5 2.98 -11.40 42.05
C LYS A 5 2.54 -12.15 40.81
N ASN A 6 1.32 -11.96 40.33
CA ASN A 6 0.78 -12.72 39.20
C ASN A 6 0.93 -12.06 37.83
N TYR A 7 1.46 -10.84 37.74
CA TYR A 7 1.66 -10.16 36.45
C TYR A 7 3.01 -10.41 35.79
N ILE A 8 3.96 -11.04 36.47
CA ILE A 8 5.33 -11.28 35.92
C ILE A 8 5.39 -12.54 35.05
N LEU A 9 4.42 -13.45 35.13
CA LEU A 9 4.46 -14.75 34.43
C LEU A 9 3.71 -14.77 33.07
N LEU A 10 3.04 -13.70 32.68
CA LEU A 10 2.31 -13.64 31.40
C LEU A 10 3.06 -12.90 30.26
N PHE A 11 4.25 -12.38 30.52
CA PHE A 11 5.05 -11.63 29.55
C PHE A 11 6.13 -12.45 28.82
N SER A 12 6.29 -13.73 29.13
CA SER A 12 7.32 -14.57 28.47
C SER A 12 6.91 -15.16 27.13
N SER A 13 5.66 -15.00 26.69
CA SER A 13 5.18 -15.59 25.42
C SER A 13 4.87 -14.58 24.30
N LEU A 14 5.15 -13.28 24.50
CA LEU A 14 4.86 -12.25 23.48
C LEU A 14 6.13 -11.57 22.91
N LEU A 15 7.29 -12.17 23.09
CA LEU A 15 8.58 -11.66 22.58
C LEU A 15 8.98 -12.27 21.24
N MET A 16 8.03 -12.85 20.51
CA MET A 16 8.24 -13.26 19.11
C MET A 16 7.41 -12.40 18.17
N ALA A 17 7.82 -11.15 17.99
CA ALA A 17 7.37 -10.37 16.84
C ALA A 17 8.36 -9.24 16.57
N MET A 18 9.10 -9.42 15.49
CA MET A 18 9.91 -8.52 14.69
C MET A 18 11.33 -8.23 15.19
N PRO A 19 12.33 -8.65 14.43
CA PRO A 19 13.64 -8.02 14.46
C PRO A 19 13.51 -6.67 13.69
N LEU A 20 13.14 -5.59 14.39
CA LEU A 20 13.57 -4.28 13.92
C LEU A 20 15.09 -4.30 13.98
N ALA A 21 15.74 -4.02 12.83
CA ALA A 21 17.16 -3.95 12.72
C ALA A 21 17.75 -3.20 13.92
N ALA A 22 18.35 -3.95 14.83
CA ALA A 22 19.24 -3.38 15.79
C ALA A 22 20.41 -2.86 14.96
N GLN A 23 20.57 -1.55 14.82
CA GLN A 23 21.85 -0.99 14.45
C GLN A 23 22.89 -1.62 15.36
N ASP A 24 23.95 -2.21 14.76
CA ASP A 24 25.06 -2.80 15.50
C ASP A 24 25.51 -1.81 16.56
N CYS A 25 25.07 -2.03 17.80
CA CYS A 25 25.56 -1.31 18.95
C CYS A 25 27.03 -1.69 19.11
N LYS A 26 27.92 -0.86 18.59
CA LYS A 26 29.31 -0.87 19.05
C LYS A 26 29.23 -0.84 20.57
N SER A 27 29.85 -1.83 21.23
CA SER A 27 29.86 -1.91 22.68
C SER A 27 30.29 -0.56 23.27
N LEU A 28 29.35 0.14 23.91
CA LEU A 28 29.66 1.39 24.59
C LEU A 28 30.43 1.06 25.86
N LYS A 29 31.45 1.83 26.15
CA LYS A 29 32.27 1.66 27.35
C LYS A 29 32.11 2.87 28.26
N LEU A 30 31.67 2.62 29.50
CA LEU A 30 31.46 3.59 30.56
C LEU A 30 32.53 3.42 31.65
N ALA A 31 32.61 4.38 32.56
CA ALA A 31 33.60 4.39 33.67
C ALA A 31 35.04 4.19 33.17
N ALA A 32 35.49 5.05 32.27
CA ALA A 32 36.81 4.95 31.64
C ALA A 32 37.11 3.53 31.09
N ASP A 33 36.20 2.99 30.29
CA ASP A 33 36.28 1.67 29.62
C ASP A 33 36.10 0.43 30.50
N LYS A 34 35.68 0.57 31.74
CA LYS A 34 35.55 -0.56 32.70
C LYS A 34 34.17 -1.22 32.72
N ILE A 35 33.14 -0.55 32.19
CA ILE A 35 31.79 -1.11 32.04
C ILE A 35 31.45 -1.19 30.56
N GLN A 36 31.08 -2.37 30.13
CA GLN A 36 30.64 -2.60 28.75
C GLN A 36 29.12 -2.72 28.69
N VAL A 37 28.45 -1.85 27.95
CA VAL A 37 27.03 -1.94 27.63
C VAL A 37 26.84 -2.76 26.38
N SER A 38 25.95 -3.74 26.42
CA SER A 38 25.65 -4.67 25.30
C SER A 38 24.16 -5.04 25.28
N ASN A 39 23.74 -5.75 24.25
CA ASN A 39 22.37 -6.24 24.07
C ASN A 39 21.30 -5.13 24.20
N VAL A 40 21.61 -3.93 23.71
CA VAL A 40 20.69 -2.78 23.78
C VAL A 40 19.51 -3.01 22.84
N GLN A 41 18.33 -3.04 23.39
CA GLN A 41 17.07 -3.16 22.66
C GLN A 41 16.13 -2.04 23.06
N MET A 42 15.56 -1.36 22.08
CA MET A 42 14.52 -0.35 22.26
C MET A 42 13.25 -0.77 21.55
N SER A 43 12.15 -0.82 22.27
CA SER A 43 10.82 -1.03 21.68
C SER A 43 9.91 0.14 22.02
N HIS A 44 9.04 0.51 21.08
CA HIS A 44 8.05 1.57 21.29
C HIS A 44 6.67 1.00 20.97
N HIS A 45 5.82 0.90 21.97
CA HIS A 45 4.48 0.36 21.84
C HIS A 45 3.51 1.09 22.77
N ASN A 46 2.35 1.49 22.26
CA ASN A 46 1.28 2.14 23.02
C ASN A 46 1.76 3.29 23.92
N ASP A 47 2.44 4.29 23.33
CA ASP A 47 2.95 5.47 24.05
C ASP A 47 3.96 5.15 25.16
N LEU A 48 4.63 3.99 25.10
CA LEU A 48 5.70 3.59 26.01
C LEU A 48 6.95 3.19 25.23
N VAL A 49 8.08 3.82 25.51
CA VAL A 49 9.39 3.35 25.08
C VAL A 49 9.96 2.47 26.19
N THR A 50 10.27 1.23 25.82
CA THR A 50 10.91 0.25 26.71
C THR A 50 12.34 0.03 26.24
N VAL A 51 13.29 0.11 27.19
CA VAL A 51 14.70 -0.11 26.98
C VAL A 51 15.14 -1.32 27.78
N ALA A 52 15.80 -2.27 27.10
CA ALA A 52 16.51 -3.37 27.72
C ALA A 52 17.99 -3.29 27.36
N MET A 53 18.91 -3.54 28.29
CA MET A 53 20.35 -3.58 28.05
C MET A 53 21.06 -4.36 29.14
N ASP A 54 22.24 -4.88 28.80
CA ASP A 54 23.13 -5.58 29.72
C ASP A 54 24.37 -4.71 30.00
N LEU A 55 24.72 -4.55 31.27
CA LEU A 55 25.95 -3.89 31.70
C LEU A 55 26.90 -4.94 32.25
N ASN A 56 28.00 -5.18 31.56
CA ASN A 56 29.05 -6.08 32.03
C ASN A 56 30.02 -5.28 32.94
N LEU A 57 30.16 -5.76 34.17
CA LEU A 57 30.98 -5.13 35.21
C LEU A 57 32.31 -5.88 35.47
N ASP A 58 32.67 -6.89 34.69
CA ASP A 58 33.78 -7.78 34.96
C ASP A 58 35.10 -7.04 35.14
N SER A 59 35.35 -6.01 34.34
CA SER A 59 36.56 -5.18 34.40
C SER A 59 36.50 -4.02 35.40
N LEU A 60 35.35 -3.87 36.10
CA LEU A 60 35.18 -2.79 37.08
C LEU A 60 35.72 -3.19 38.46
N ASP A 61 36.77 -2.54 38.91
CA ASP A 61 37.20 -2.56 40.32
C ASP A 61 36.68 -1.31 41.03
N LEU A 62 35.64 -1.45 41.86
CA LEU A 62 35.00 -0.34 42.54
C LEU A 62 35.47 -0.33 44.02
N PRO A 63 36.11 0.77 44.51
CA PRO A 63 36.48 0.92 45.89
C PRO A 63 35.24 0.83 46.82
N THR A 64 35.46 0.33 48.02
CA THR A 64 34.36 -0.01 48.96
C THR A 64 33.45 1.17 49.32
N ASN A 65 33.98 2.39 49.27
CA ASN A 65 33.27 3.62 49.60
C ASN A 65 32.70 4.36 48.38
N ASN A 66 32.96 3.86 47.15
CA ASN A 66 32.56 4.55 45.93
C ASN A 66 31.21 4.04 45.42
N GLN A 67 30.56 4.90 44.69
CA GLN A 67 29.28 4.67 44.02
C GLN A 67 29.36 5.25 42.60
N LEU A 68 28.73 4.56 41.66
CA LEU A 68 28.51 5.07 40.32
C LEU A 68 27.01 5.10 40.06
N VAL A 69 26.53 6.18 39.46
CA VAL A 69 25.12 6.35 39.12
C VAL A 69 25.01 6.59 37.63
N TYR A 70 24.23 5.78 36.95
CA TYR A 70 23.92 5.90 35.55
C TYR A 70 22.44 6.19 35.38
N THR A 71 22.11 7.28 34.65
CA THR A 71 20.73 7.64 34.34
C THR A 71 20.50 7.46 32.84
N PRO A 72 19.85 6.38 32.41
CA PRO A 72 19.39 6.28 31.03
C PRO A 72 18.32 7.33 30.75
N MET A 73 18.36 7.92 29.55
CA MET A 73 17.44 8.97 29.14
C MET A 73 17.03 8.78 27.68
N ILE A 74 15.75 9.03 27.40
CA ILE A 74 15.28 9.18 26.04
C ILE A 74 15.34 10.66 25.66
N LYS A 75 16.15 10.99 24.66
CA LYS A 75 16.28 12.34 24.12
C LYS A 75 15.44 12.49 22.86
N HIS A 76 14.46 13.39 22.93
CA HIS A 76 13.54 13.65 21.82
C HIS A 76 13.29 15.14 21.66
N LYS A 77 13.55 15.73 20.48
CA LYS A 77 13.33 17.17 20.17
C LYS A 77 13.88 18.14 21.23
N GLY A 78 14.98 17.78 21.88
CA GLY A 78 15.59 18.59 22.92
C GLY A 78 15.04 18.35 24.35
N GLU A 79 13.99 17.57 24.48
CA GLU A 79 13.49 17.11 25.79
C GLU A 79 14.23 15.84 26.22
N LEU A 80 14.46 15.71 27.54
CA LEU A 80 15.12 14.58 28.17
C LEU A 80 14.13 13.86 29.09
N LEU A 81 13.74 12.65 28.71
CA LEU A 81 12.87 11.79 29.54
C LEU A 81 13.74 10.84 30.34
N LYS A 82 13.93 11.13 31.62
CA LYS A 82 14.72 10.30 32.55
C LYS A 82 14.05 8.96 32.78
N MET A 83 14.85 7.89 32.75
CA MET A 83 14.44 6.54 33.12
C MET A 83 15.00 6.19 34.51
N PRO A 84 14.52 5.10 35.16
CA PRO A 84 15.05 4.66 36.44
C PRO A 84 16.57 4.51 36.41
N GLU A 85 17.22 5.00 37.44
CA GLU A 85 18.67 5.03 37.60
C GLU A 85 19.24 3.62 37.84
N ILE A 86 20.49 3.42 37.44
CA ILE A 86 21.31 2.23 37.74
C ILE A 86 22.40 2.68 38.72
N VAL A 87 22.32 2.17 39.94
CA VAL A 87 23.30 2.50 41.02
C VAL A 87 24.19 1.30 41.27
N ILE A 88 25.49 1.47 41.09
CA ILE A 88 26.49 0.45 41.34
C ILE A 88 27.30 0.84 42.56
N ASN A 89 27.13 0.10 43.66
CA ASN A 89 27.74 0.39 44.93
C ASN A 89 28.95 -0.49 45.24
N GLY A 90 30.01 0.11 45.78
CA GLY A 90 31.02 -0.61 46.52
C GLY A 90 30.46 -1.20 47.84
N ARG A 91 31.16 -2.15 48.44
CA ARG A 91 30.64 -2.91 49.59
C ARG A 91 30.14 -2.06 50.76
N ARG A 92 30.89 -1.02 51.17
CA ARG A 92 30.48 -0.15 52.28
C ARG A 92 29.33 0.76 51.93
N GLN A 93 29.32 1.25 50.71
CA GLN A 93 28.23 2.10 50.19
C GLN A 93 26.91 1.31 50.11
N GLN A 94 26.94 0.06 49.71
CA GLN A 94 25.76 -0.82 49.71
C GLN A 94 25.18 -0.99 51.12
N ILE A 95 26.06 -1.24 52.14
CA ILE A 95 25.61 -1.35 53.54
C ILE A 95 24.96 -0.07 54.02
N MET A 96 25.49 1.09 53.65
CA MET A 96 24.90 2.37 53.99
C MET A 96 23.55 2.57 53.31
N TYR A 97 23.45 2.22 52.06
CA TYR A 97 22.20 2.27 51.31
C TYR A 97 21.12 1.36 51.94
N ASP A 98 21.47 0.12 52.31
CA ASP A 98 20.54 -0.84 52.93
C ASP A 98 20.04 -0.35 54.31
N ARG A 99 20.88 0.39 55.05
CA ARG A 99 20.53 1.02 56.33
C ARG A 99 19.76 2.34 56.18
N GLY A 100 19.45 2.75 54.94
CA GLY A 100 18.75 4.00 54.65
C GLY A 100 19.60 5.27 54.84
N VAL A 101 20.91 5.13 55.13
CA VAL A 101 21.85 6.25 55.21
C VAL A 101 22.20 6.68 53.79
N GLY A 102 21.98 7.93 53.42
CA GLY A 102 22.25 8.45 52.08
C GLY A 102 21.10 8.33 51.07
N LYS A 103 20.03 7.58 51.34
CA LYS A 103 18.82 7.53 50.45
C LYS A 103 18.18 8.91 50.22
N LYS A 104 18.26 9.82 51.18
CA LYS A 104 17.74 11.18 51.05
C LYS A 104 18.61 12.11 50.20
N GLN A 105 19.89 11.77 50.00
CA GLN A 105 20.83 12.58 49.19
C GLN A 105 20.74 12.26 47.70
N LEU A 106 20.33 11.04 47.32
CA LEU A 106 20.37 10.54 45.96
C LEU A 106 19.06 10.70 45.20
N GLN A 107 18.06 11.33 45.65
CA GLN A 107 16.77 11.53 44.97
C GLN A 107 16.43 10.51 43.83
N LEU A 108 16.74 9.23 44.10
CA LEU A 108 16.52 8.14 43.11
C LEU A 108 15.05 7.90 42.87
N SER A 109 14.73 7.48 41.63
CA SER A 109 13.39 7.02 41.31
C SER A 109 13.01 5.79 42.16
N PRO A 110 11.72 5.58 42.45
CA PRO A 110 11.27 4.38 43.21
C PRO A 110 11.65 3.04 42.53
N GLN A 111 11.94 3.06 41.26
CA GLN A 111 12.25 1.89 40.41
C GLN A 111 13.76 1.78 40.12
N ALA A 112 14.62 2.62 40.75
CA ALA A 112 16.05 2.57 40.53
C ALA A 112 16.63 1.16 40.78
N LEU A 113 17.48 0.70 39.88
CA LEU A 113 18.18 -0.59 40.01
C LEU A 113 19.46 -0.41 40.81
N VAL A 114 19.49 -0.90 42.06
CA VAL A 114 20.65 -0.78 42.94
C VAL A 114 21.38 -2.10 43.05
N VAL A 115 22.68 -2.12 42.74
CA VAL A 115 23.49 -3.32 42.65
C VAL A 115 24.81 -3.13 43.42
N LYS A 116 25.19 -4.14 44.22
CA LYS A 116 26.50 -4.20 44.81
C LYS A 116 27.52 -4.78 43.83
N ARG A 117 28.65 -4.10 43.61
CA ARG A 117 29.77 -4.65 42.83
C ARG A 117 30.56 -5.66 43.71
N ASP A 118 30.70 -6.87 43.23
CA ASP A 118 31.58 -7.89 43.77
C ASP A 118 32.90 -7.94 42.98
N ASN A 119 33.88 -7.14 43.36
CA ASN A 119 35.18 -7.05 42.68
C ASN A 119 35.80 -8.41 42.39
N LYS A 120 36.46 -8.57 41.24
CA LYS A 120 37.11 -9.81 40.77
C LYS A 120 36.16 -10.98 40.47
N LYS A 121 34.84 -10.74 40.44
CA LYS A 121 33.85 -11.71 40.01
C LYS A 121 33.23 -11.29 38.69
N GLN A 122 32.82 -12.24 37.87
CA GLN A 122 32.00 -12.00 36.73
C GLN A 122 30.61 -11.50 37.19
N GLN A 123 30.16 -10.40 36.63
CA GLN A 123 28.90 -9.81 37.02
C GLN A 123 28.31 -9.01 35.86
N THR A 124 27.10 -9.39 35.43
CA THR A 124 26.32 -8.66 34.44
C THR A 124 25.02 -8.18 35.08
N VAL A 125 24.72 -6.89 34.91
CA VAL A 125 23.48 -6.26 35.36
C VAL A 125 22.54 -6.17 34.19
N LYS A 126 21.35 -6.74 34.33
CA LYS A 126 20.28 -6.63 33.34
C LYS A 126 19.37 -5.48 33.70
N TYR A 127 19.25 -4.53 32.80
CA TYR A 127 18.38 -3.37 32.95
C TYR A 127 17.16 -3.52 32.05
N LEU A 128 15.99 -3.20 32.59
CA LEU A 128 14.73 -3.12 31.87
C LEU A 128 13.88 -2.02 32.49
N ALA A 129 13.53 -1.01 31.70
CA ALA A 129 12.66 0.08 32.14
C ALA A 129 11.84 0.64 30.98
N SER A 130 10.77 1.37 31.32
CA SER A 130 9.91 2.02 30.33
C SER A 130 9.65 3.47 30.72
N VAL A 131 9.49 4.33 29.72
CA VAL A 131 9.17 5.75 29.88
C VAL A 131 8.04 6.12 28.90
N PRO A 132 7.08 7.00 29.31
CA PRO A 132 6.04 7.48 28.41
C PRO A 132 6.63 8.35 27.29
N LEU A 133 6.32 8.02 26.05
CA LEU A 133 6.58 8.83 24.88
C LEU A 133 5.45 8.53 23.87
N SER A 134 4.84 9.57 23.30
CA SER A 134 3.76 9.38 22.34
C SER A 134 4.20 8.49 21.18
N SER A 135 3.37 7.55 20.77
CA SER A 135 3.58 6.66 19.61
C SER A 135 3.76 7.42 18.28
N LYS A 136 3.36 8.69 18.24
CA LYS A 136 3.63 9.60 17.12
C LYS A 136 5.09 10.01 17.02
N GLU A 137 5.83 9.97 18.13
CA GLU A 137 7.24 10.36 18.20
C GLU A 137 8.13 9.18 17.90
N ARG A 138 8.70 9.16 16.69
CA ARG A 138 9.36 7.99 16.13
C ARG A 138 10.89 8.07 16.12
N ASN A 139 11.42 9.30 16.29
CA ASN A 139 12.85 9.57 16.25
C ASN A 139 13.32 10.03 17.63
N TYR A 140 14.17 9.23 18.26
CA TYR A 140 14.72 9.54 19.58
C TYR A 140 16.04 8.81 19.79
N ASP A 141 16.86 9.33 20.69
CA ASP A 141 18.13 8.74 21.10
C ASP A 141 18.01 8.17 22.51
N LEU A 142 18.71 7.09 22.78
CA LEU A 142 18.98 6.59 24.11
C LEU A 142 20.35 7.08 24.53
N ASP A 143 20.40 7.99 25.46
CA ASP A 143 21.62 8.46 26.10
C ASP A 143 21.73 7.87 27.51
N ILE A 144 22.95 7.68 28.02
CA ILE A 144 23.23 7.36 29.40
C ILE A 144 24.07 8.50 29.97
N HIS A 145 23.55 9.12 31.02
CA HIS A 145 24.27 10.09 31.83
C HIS A 145 25.04 9.36 32.94
N GLU A 146 26.33 9.60 33.02
CA GLU A 146 27.21 9.09 34.07
C GLU A 146 27.45 10.18 35.09
N ASP A 147 26.92 10.04 36.33
CA ASP A 147 27.17 10.91 37.45
C ASP A 147 28.31 10.36 38.29
N LEU A 148 29.45 11.06 38.26
CA LEU A 148 30.67 10.68 38.98
C LEU A 148 30.65 11.06 40.45
N CYS A 149 29.81 12.00 40.88
CA CYS A 149 29.71 12.43 42.29
C CYS A 149 28.51 11.84 43.05
N GLY A 150 27.55 11.21 42.33
CA GLY A 150 26.33 10.66 42.93
C GLY A 150 25.39 11.74 43.55
N CYS A 151 25.51 12.98 43.09
CA CYS A 151 24.67 14.07 43.59
C CYS A 151 23.34 14.24 42.82
N GLY A 152 23.16 13.52 41.71
CA GLY A 152 21.92 13.55 40.94
C GLY A 152 21.76 14.77 40.02
N ASP A 153 22.78 15.60 39.89
CA ASP A 153 22.79 16.76 38.99
C ASP A 153 23.27 16.35 37.60
N LEU A 154 22.41 16.54 36.61
CA LEU A 154 22.74 16.22 35.21
C LEU A 154 23.77 17.17 34.56
N GLN A 155 24.20 18.23 35.28
CA GLN A 155 25.15 19.20 34.75
C GLN A 155 26.63 18.80 34.95
N ASP A 156 26.92 17.87 35.86
CA ASP A 156 28.29 17.50 36.27
C ASP A 156 28.75 16.12 35.82
N GLY A 157 28.16 15.55 34.76
CA GLY A 157 28.48 14.22 34.27
C GLY A 157 28.80 14.16 32.77
N ASN A 158 29.07 12.95 32.28
CA ASN A 158 29.28 12.71 30.86
C ASN A 158 28.04 12.03 30.25
N ASP A 159 27.62 12.52 29.09
CA ASP A 159 26.54 11.91 28.31
C ASP A 159 27.12 11.01 27.21
N PHE A 160 26.57 9.81 27.11
CA PHE A 160 26.94 8.82 26.11
C PHE A 160 25.72 8.39 25.32
N THR A 161 25.71 8.62 24.01
CA THR A 161 24.66 8.07 23.13
C THR A 161 24.89 6.58 22.96
N VAL A 162 23.92 5.78 23.40
CA VAL A 162 23.98 4.31 23.40
C VAL A 162 23.35 3.77 22.12
N SER A 163 22.22 4.35 21.74
CA SER A 163 21.48 3.90 20.56
C SER A 163 20.66 5.05 19.99
N ARG A 164 20.41 5.00 18.69
CA ARG A 164 19.57 5.97 17.99
C ARG A 164 18.44 5.23 17.30
N ARG A 165 17.23 5.72 17.49
CA ARG A 165 16.10 5.23 16.72
C ARG A 165 15.68 6.27 15.70
N ARG A 166 15.78 5.91 14.45
CA ARG A 166 15.32 6.73 13.32
C ARG A 166 14.37 5.89 12.48
N GLN A 167 13.16 6.40 12.28
CA GLN A 167 12.26 5.77 11.34
C GLN A 167 12.56 6.28 9.94
N PRO A 168 12.78 5.39 8.97
CA PRO A 168 12.96 5.81 7.59
C PRO A 168 11.69 6.51 7.08
N VAL A 169 11.87 7.54 6.25
CA VAL A 169 10.80 8.41 5.75
C VAL A 169 10.65 8.26 4.25
N ALA A 170 9.42 8.04 3.81
CA ALA A 170 9.03 8.19 2.43
C ALA A 170 7.94 9.28 2.33
N SER A 171 8.16 10.26 1.45
CA SER A 171 7.24 11.38 1.24
C SER A 171 6.19 11.02 0.20
N PHE A 172 4.94 11.38 0.43
CA PHE A 172 3.87 11.21 -0.54
C PHE A 172 4.08 12.07 -1.78
N VAL A 173 3.72 11.51 -2.94
CA VAL A 173 3.88 12.14 -4.24
C VAL A 173 2.53 12.65 -4.73
N ARG A 174 2.47 13.94 -5.06
CA ARG A 174 1.26 14.52 -5.65
C ARG A 174 1.06 13.96 -7.06
N PRO A 175 -0.12 13.40 -7.38
CA PRO A 175 -0.44 12.95 -8.72
C PRO A 175 -0.51 14.10 -9.72
N GLU A 176 -0.36 13.79 -11.00
CA GLU A 176 -0.57 14.74 -12.07
C GLU A 176 -2.02 15.21 -12.12
N VAL A 177 -2.22 16.49 -12.47
CA VAL A 177 -3.54 17.08 -12.61
C VAL A 177 -4.19 16.59 -13.90
N GLU A 178 -5.32 15.93 -13.80
CA GLU A 178 -6.15 15.55 -14.94
C GLU A 178 -7.03 16.74 -15.34
N ALA A 179 -6.59 17.52 -16.33
CA ALA A 179 -7.27 18.76 -16.74
C ALA A 179 -8.73 18.54 -17.20
N ILE A 180 -9.00 17.43 -17.86
CA ILE A 180 -10.35 17.02 -18.29
C ILE A 180 -10.51 15.55 -17.94
N LYS A 181 -11.40 15.26 -17.01
CA LYS A 181 -11.71 13.88 -16.60
C LYS A 181 -12.63 13.21 -17.62
N VAL A 182 -12.04 12.43 -18.54
CA VAL A 182 -12.78 11.61 -19.49
C VAL A 182 -12.90 10.19 -18.93
N ARG A 183 -14.10 9.66 -18.95
CA ARG A 183 -14.39 8.29 -18.48
C ARG A 183 -15.16 7.54 -19.56
N HIS A 184 -15.04 6.22 -19.51
CA HIS A 184 -15.67 5.31 -20.46
C HIS A 184 -16.53 4.29 -19.69
N LEU A 185 -17.64 3.95 -20.28
CA LEU A 185 -18.50 2.86 -19.83
C LEU A 185 -18.76 1.92 -21.02
N ASP A 186 -18.30 0.70 -20.91
CA ASP A 186 -18.41 -0.32 -21.95
C ASP A 186 -19.38 -1.39 -21.49
N LYS A 187 -20.37 -1.69 -22.29
CA LYS A 187 -21.33 -2.75 -22.02
C LYS A 187 -21.73 -3.49 -23.28
N ARG A 188 -22.21 -4.70 -23.10
CA ARG A 188 -22.72 -5.57 -24.15
C ARG A 188 -24.22 -5.74 -24.04
N ALA A 189 -24.90 -5.79 -25.18
CA ALA A 189 -26.31 -6.11 -25.30
C ALA A 189 -26.53 -7.16 -26.39
N TYR A 190 -27.47 -8.05 -26.14
CA TYR A 190 -27.85 -9.11 -27.08
C TYR A 190 -29.20 -8.78 -27.68
N ILE A 191 -29.17 -8.03 -28.78
CA ILE A 191 -30.39 -7.61 -29.49
C ILE A 191 -30.77 -8.67 -30.53
N ASP A 192 -31.93 -9.22 -30.34
CA ASP A 192 -32.49 -10.22 -31.26
C ASP A 192 -33.10 -9.58 -32.50
N PHE A 193 -32.63 -9.98 -33.69
CA PHE A 193 -33.20 -9.65 -34.98
C PHE A 193 -33.79 -10.90 -35.64
N PRO A 194 -34.89 -10.80 -36.40
CA PRO A 194 -35.34 -11.92 -37.22
C PRO A 194 -34.23 -12.37 -38.15
N VAL A 195 -34.27 -13.62 -38.55
CA VAL A 195 -33.25 -14.22 -39.45
C VAL A 195 -33.15 -13.40 -40.72
N ASP A 196 -31.92 -13.02 -41.06
CA ASP A 196 -31.58 -12.27 -42.29
C ASP A 196 -32.29 -10.88 -42.39
N ARG A 197 -32.63 -10.30 -41.24
CA ARG A 197 -33.27 -8.99 -41.13
C ARG A 197 -32.43 -8.00 -40.33
N ILE A 198 -32.70 -6.72 -40.63
CA ILE A 198 -32.05 -5.56 -39.97
C ILE A 198 -33.06 -4.70 -39.21
N GLU A 199 -34.36 -4.96 -39.37
CA GLU A 199 -35.42 -4.24 -38.69
C GLU A 199 -35.45 -4.61 -37.18
N LEU A 200 -35.36 -3.60 -36.31
CA LEU A 200 -35.48 -3.78 -34.89
C LEU A 200 -36.95 -3.84 -34.47
N HIS A 201 -37.33 -4.97 -33.86
CA HIS A 201 -38.63 -5.14 -33.25
C HIS A 201 -38.46 -5.07 -31.73
N PRO A 202 -38.87 -3.94 -31.05
CA PRO A 202 -38.59 -3.78 -29.63
C PRO A 202 -39.18 -4.84 -28.71
N ASP A 203 -40.33 -5.42 -29.09
CA ASP A 203 -41.01 -6.46 -28.30
C ASP A 203 -40.59 -7.90 -28.69
N TYR A 204 -39.58 -8.07 -29.54
CA TYR A 204 -39.17 -9.37 -30.02
C TYR A 204 -38.22 -10.05 -29.05
N ARG A 205 -38.57 -11.26 -28.57
CA ARG A 205 -37.74 -12.09 -27.67
C ARG A 205 -37.26 -11.32 -26.44
N ARG A 206 -35.93 -11.15 -26.29
CA ARG A 206 -35.28 -10.48 -25.15
C ARG A 206 -35.09 -8.98 -25.34
N ASN A 207 -35.50 -8.42 -26.45
CA ASN A 207 -35.28 -7.03 -26.76
C ASN A 207 -35.82 -6.06 -25.73
N PRO A 208 -37.02 -6.25 -25.11
CA PRO A 208 -37.51 -5.32 -24.11
C PRO A 208 -36.52 -5.10 -22.96
N GLU A 209 -35.96 -6.17 -22.40
CA GLU A 209 -35.00 -6.11 -21.28
C GLU A 209 -33.64 -5.50 -21.72
N GLN A 210 -33.16 -5.89 -22.90
CA GLN A 210 -31.87 -5.43 -23.42
C GLN A 210 -31.91 -3.94 -23.79
N LEU A 211 -32.97 -3.49 -24.47
CA LEU A 211 -33.17 -2.11 -24.84
C LEU A 211 -33.39 -1.21 -23.60
N ASP A 212 -34.16 -1.66 -22.63
CA ASP A 212 -34.38 -0.96 -21.37
C ASP A 212 -33.05 -0.81 -20.59
N SER A 213 -32.21 -1.84 -20.58
CA SER A 213 -30.89 -1.77 -19.95
C SER A 213 -29.99 -0.71 -20.58
N ILE A 214 -29.95 -0.61 -21.92
CA ILE A 214 -29.20 0.41 -22.66
C ILE A 214 -29.72 1.80 -22.29
N ILE A 215 -31.05 2.00 -22.39
CA ILE A 215 -31.71 3.29 -22.18
C ILE A 215 -31.48 3.75 -20.72
N ARG A 216 -31.67 2.87 -19.74
CA ARG A 216 -31.44 3.22 -18.32
C ARG A 216 -29.98 3.59 -18.09
N THR A 217 -29.04 2.87 -18.67
CA THR A 217 -27.61 3.15 -18.52
C THR A 217 -27.27 4.57 -19.03
N ILE A 218 -27.76 4.93 -20.22
CA ILE A 218 -27.51 6.25 -20.81
C ILE A 218 -28.20 7.34 -20.01
N ASN A 219 -29.48 7.14 -19.63
CA ASN A 219 -30.23 8.11 -18.84
C ASN A 219 -29.61 8.35 -17.46
N ALA A 220 -29.10 7.32 -16.79
CA ALA A 220 -28.42 7.45 -15.49
C ALA A 220 -27.18 8.37 -15.59
N LEU A 221 -26.42 8.28 -16.69
CA LEU A 221 -25.28 9.19 -16.94
C LEU A 221 -25.77 10.61 -17.30
N LYS A 222 -26.81 10.72 -18.11
CA LYS A 222 -27.38 12.01 -18.54
C LYS A 222 -28.01 12.80 -17.37
N GLU A 223 -28.61 12.10 -16.42
CA GLU A 223 -29.30 12.69 -15.25
C GLU A 223 -28.33 13.04 -14.12
N ASP A 224 -27.11 12.49 -14.11
CA ASP A 224 -26.11 12.86 -13.14
C ASP A 224 -25.54 14.24 -13.44
N ARG A 225 -25.85 15.23 -12.59
CA ARG A 225 -25.43 16.63 -12.74
C ARG A 225 -23.90 16.84 -12.78
N ASN A 226 -23.13 15.83 -12.40
CA ASN A 226 -21.67 15.88 -12.40
C ASN A 226 -21.08 15.41 -13.74
N LEU A 227 -21.91 14.85 -14.63
CA LEU A 227 -21.47 14.19 -15.83
C LEU A 227 -22.01 14.90 -17.09
N GLU A 228 -21.22 14.88 -18.15
CA GLU A 228 -21.60 15.33 -19.49
C GLU A 228 -21.29 14.20 -20.48
N VAL A 229 -22.34 13.59 -21.06
CA VAL A 229 -22.15 12.59 -22.11
C VAL A 229 -21.55 13.26 -23.35
N SER A 230 -20.38 12.82 -23.79
CA SER A 230 -19.62 13.38 -24.91
C SER A 230 -19.57 12.48 -26.14
N GLY A 231 -19.94 11.21 -26.01
CA GLY A 231 -20.01 10.28 -27.14
C GLY A 231 -20.68 8.96 -26.77
N ILE A 232 -21.38 8.39 -27.74
CA ILE A 232 -21.98 7.05 -27.65
C ILE A 232 -21.67 6.32 -28.96
N ASN A 233 -20.88 5.27 -28.89
CA ASN A 233 -20.62 4.40 -30.02
C ASN A 233 -21.34 3.07 -29.84
N ILE A 234 -22.17 2.71 -30.80
CA ILE A 234 -22.84 1.40 -30.86
C ILE A 234 -22.12 0.54 -31.90
N TYR A 235 -21.63 -0.58 -31.42
CA TYR A 235 -20.79 -1.49 -32.18
C TYR A 235 -21.56 -2.79 -32.44
N GLY A 236 -21.81 -3.12 -33.70
CA GLY A 236 -22.53 -4.35 -34.10
C GLY A 236 -21.59 -5.46 -34.49
N TYR A 237 -21.92 -6.67 -34.06
CA TYR A 237 -21.17 -7.88 -34.40
C TYR A 237 -22.08 -8.90 -35.10
N ALA A 238 -21.51 -9.66 -36.02
CA ALA A 238 -22.14 -10.84 -36.54
C ALA A 238 -21.23 -12.08 -36.31
N SER A 239 -21.81 -13.24 -36.42
CA SER A 239 -21.09 -14.52 -36.32
C SER A 239 -20.56 -14.96 -37.70
N PRO A 240 -19.47 -15.73 -37.74
CA PRO A 240 -18.83 -16.13 -39.03
C PRO A 240 -19.53 -17.32 -39.71
N GLU A 241 -20.84 -17.32 -39.84
CA GLU A 241 -21.64 -18.42 -40.40
C GLU A 241 -22.18 -18.16 -41.79
N SER A 242 -22.01 -16.94 -42.30
CA SER A 242 -22.48 -16.52 -43.62
C SER A 242 -21.34 -15.83 -44.36
N PRO A 243 -21.44 -15.58 -45.69
CA PRO A 243 -20.41 -14.84 -46.39
C PRO A 243 -20.05 -13.53 -45.74
N TYR A 244 -18.77 -13.21 -45.65
CA TYR A 244 -18.23 -12.03 -45.00
C TYR A 244 -18.94 -10.73 -45.41
N THR A 245 -19.20 -10.55 -46.69
CA THR A 245 -19.91 -9.36 -47.23
C THR A 245 -21.34 -9.24 -46.70
N HIS A 246 -22.01 -10.37 -46.49
CA HIS A 246 -23.37 -10.42 -45.96
C HIS A 246 -23.34 -10.12 -44.46
N ASN A 247 -22.39 -10.70 -43.71
CA ASN A 247 -22.17 -10.40 -42.29
C ASN A 247 -21.83 -8.93 -42.07
N ASP A 248 -21.02 -8.31 -42.93
CA ASP A 248 -20.74 -6.86 -42.89
C ASP A 248 -22.02 -6.02 -43.05
N TYR A 249 -22.85 -6.37 -44.02
CA TYR A 249 -24.15 -5.70 -44.21
C TYR A 249 -25.03 -5.82 -42.97
N LEU A 250 -25.15 -7.03 -42.42
CA LEU A 250 -26.01 -7.26 -41.25
C LEU A 250 -25.46 -6.56 -40.00
N ALA A 251 -24.18 -6.72 -39.68
CA ALA A 251 -23.57 -6.10 -38.50
C ALA A 251 -23.72 -4.58 -38.52
N LYS A 252 -23.38 -3.94 -39.63
CA LYS A 252 -23.46 -2.49 -39.82
C LYS A 252 -24.90 -1.94 -39.74
N ASN A 253 -25.84 -2.57 -40.47
CA ASN A 253 -27.20 -2.04 -40.51
C ASN A 253 -27.98 -2.35 -39.23
N ARG A 254 -27.74 -3.48 -38.55
CA ARG A 254 -28.31 -3.76 -37.22
C ARG A 254 -27.82 -2.75 -36.18
N ALA A 255 -26.51 -2.46 -36.14
CA ALA A 255 -25.96 -1.43 -35.29
C ALA A 255 -26.58 -0.03 -35.57
N LYS A 256 -26.77 0.33 -36.84
CA LYS A 256 -27.42 1.56 -37.29
C LYS A 256 -28.84 1.63 -36.77
N THR A 257 -29.63 0.60 -36.98
CA THR A 257 -31.05 0.55 -36.56
C THR A 257 -31.18 0.63 -35.05
N LEU A 258 -30.32 -0.06 -34.30
CA LEU A 258 -30.25 0.03 -32.85
C LEU A 258 -29.88 1.45 -32.41
N THR A 259 -28.88 2.07 -33.04
CA THR A 259 -28.48 3.47 -32.74
C THR A 259 -29.62 4.45 -32.94
N GLU A 260 -30.38 4.35 -34.05
CA GLU A 260 -31.52 5.19 -34.34
C GLU A 260 -32.64 5.03 -33.29
N TYR A 261 -32.88 3.79 -32.84
CA TYR A 261 -33.84 3.52 -31.79
C TYR A 261 -33.40 4.14 -30.45
N VAL A 262 -32.19 3.84 -29.98
CA VAL A 262 -31.63 4.34 -28.73
C VAL A 262 -31.63 5.88 -28.71
N ARG A 263 -31.11 6.50 -29.75
CA ARG A 263 -31.07 7.96 -29.91
C ARG A 263 -32.42 8.61 -29.70
N ARG A 264 -33.47 8.07 -30.34
CA ARG A 264 -34.84 8.56 -30.22
C ARG A 264 -35.38 8.44 -28.80
N MET A 265 -35.03 7.35 -28.10
CA MET A 265 -35.50 7.09 -26.75
C MET A 265 -34.79 7.96 -25.70
N VAL A 266 -33.47 8.14 -25.80
CA VAL A 266 -32.70 8.92 -24.78
C VAL A 266 -32.70 10.42 -25.04
N LYS A 267 -33.17 10.89 -26.23
CA LYS A 267 -33.29 12.30 -26.61
C LYS A 267 -31.96 13.09 -26.44
N LEU A 268 -30.88 12.54 -26.93
CA LEU A 268 -29.57 13.19 -27.00
C LEU A 268 -29.29 13.70 -28.44
N PRO A 269 -28.40 14.71 -28.61
CA PRO A 269 -28.02 15.25 -29.92
C PRO A 269 -27.43 14.17 -30.85
N ASN A 270 -27.71 14.26 -32.14
CA ASN A 270 -27.31 13.29 -33.15
C ASN A 270 -25.77 13.13 -33.26
N ASN A 271 -25.04 14.22 -33.11
CA ASN A 271 -23.59 14.27 -33.22
C ASN A 271 -22.85 13.51 -32.12
N LEU A 272 -23.54 13.10 -31.06
CA LEU A 272 -22.96 12.25 -29.99
C LEU A 272 -22.96 10.78 -30.38
N PHE A 273 -23.69 10.35 -31.40
CA PHE A 273 -23.80 8.95 -31.76
C PHE A 273 -22.90 8.60 -32.95
N THR A 274 -22.16 7.53 -32.80
CA THR A 274 -21.39 6.90 -33.86
C THR A 274 -21.77 5.42 -33.97
N VAL A 275 -21.58 4.86 -35.16
CA VAL A 275 -21.85 3.46 -35.45
C VAL A 275 -20.58 2.80 -35.95
N SER A 276 -20.26 1.68 -35.36
CA SER A 276 -19.16 0.83 -35.78
C SER A 276 -19.64 -0.62 -35.94
N SER A 277 -18.91 -1.44 -36.67
CA SER A 277 -19.27 -2.85 -36.84
C SER A 277 -18.04 -3.73 -37.06
N THR A 278 -18.16 -4.99 -36.67
CA THR A 278 -17.25 -6.07 -37.01
C THR A 278 -18.05 -7.14 -37.75
N PRO A 279 -17.74 -7.43 -38.99
CA PRO A 279 -18.50 -8.38 -39.81
C PRO A 279 -18.58 -9.78 -39.21
N GLU A 280 -17.50 -10.18 -38.50
CA GLU A 280 -17.37 -11.51 -37.88
C GLU A 280 -16.58 -11.43 -36.60
N ASP A 281 -17.18 -11.83 -35.48
CA ASP A 281 -16.55 -11.81 -34.16
C ASP A 281 -15.62 -13.01 -33.94
N TRP A 282 -14.52 -13.03 -34.69
CA TRP A 282 -13.48 -14.04 -34.52
C TRP A 282 -12.80 -13.97 -33.14
N ASP A 283 -12.65 -12.79 -32.57
CA ASP A 283 -12.04 -12.62 -31.27
C ASP A 283 -12.91 -13.22 -30.14
N GLY A 284 -14.22 -13.02 -30.22
CA GLY A 284 -15.17 -13.69 -29.33
C GLY A 284 -15.14 -15.20 -29.50
N LEU A 285 -15.07 -15.72 -30.75
CA LEU A 285 -14.96 -17.14 -31.00
C LEU A 285 -13.65 -17.72 -30.44
N ILE A 286 -12.51 -17.04 -30.63
CA ILE A 286 -11.22 -17.43 -30.04
C ILE A 286 -11.30 -17.54 -28.55
N ALA A 287 -11.97 -16.58 -27.90
CA ALA A 287 -12.14 -16.58 -26.44
C ALA A 287 -12.93 -17.82 -25.96
N TYR A 288 -14.04 -18.15 -26.63
CA TYR A 288 -14.80 -19.37 -26.37
C TYR A 288 -13.97 -20.64 -26.54
N ILE A 289 -13.25 -20.76 -27.68
CA ILE A 289 -12.41 -21.93 -27.96
C ILE A 289 -11.33 -22.10 -26.90
N LYS A 290 -10.60 -21.03 -26.54
CA LYS A 290 -9.54 -21.06 -25.51
C LYS A 290 -10.06 -21.49 -24.15
N GLY A 291 -11.24 -21.03 -23.76
CA GLY A 291 -11.89 -21.36 -22.49
C GLY A 291 -12.55 -22.73 -22.44
N SER A 292 -12.54 -23.49 -23.55
CA SER A 292 -13.27 -24.77 -23.68
C SER A 292 -12.34 -25.98 -23.60
N ASN A 293 -12.97 -27.17 -23.54
CA ASN A 293 -12.34 -28.47 -23.68
C ASN A 293 -12.62 -29.07 -25.08
N LEU A 294 -12.77 -28.24 -26.11
CA LEU A 294 -13.00 -28.70 -27.49
C LEU A 294 -11.86 -29.61 -27.95
N GLU A 295 -12.16 -30.74 -28.56
CA GLU A 295 -11.16 -31.79 -28.87
C GLU A 295 -10.01 -31.28 -29.78
N HIS A 296 -10.31 -30.59 -30.86
CA HIS A 296 -9.30 -30.10 -31.80
C HIS A 296 -9.04 -28.59 -31.68
N LYS A 297 -9.17 -28.02 -30.47
CA LYS A 297 -9.11 -26.56 -30.27
C LYS A 297 -7.86 -25.88 -30.80
N ASP A 298 -6.67 -26.49 -30.60
CA ASP A 298 -5.42 -25.89 -31.06
C ASP A 298 -5.30 -25.86 -32.58
N ALA A 299 -5.79 -26.90 -33.27
CA ALA A 299 -5.83 -26.95 -34.71
C ALA A 299 -6.83 -25.95 -35.29
N ILE A 300 -8.00 -25.79 -34.66
CA ILE A 300 -8.99 -24.79 -35.07
C ILE A 300 -8.43 -23.36 -34.83
N LEU A 301 -7.80 -23.10 -33.71
CA LEU A 301 -7.13 -21.82 -33.44
C LEU A 301 -6.02 -21.51 -34.46
N ALA A 302 -5.27 -22.52 -34.88
CA ALA A 302 -4.26 -22.36 -35.92
C ALA A 302 -4.87 -21.98 -37.30
N ILE A 303 -6.04 -22.55 -37.66
CA ILE A 303 -6.77 -22.16 -38.89
C ILE A 303 -7.26 -20.71 -38.76
N ILE A 304 -7.79 -20.31 -37.61
CA ILE A 304 -8.27 -18.94 -37.39
C ILE A 304 -7.11 -17.94 -37.48
N ALA A 305 -5.94 -18.30 -36.95
CA ALA A 305 -4.74 -17.46 -36.96
C ALA A 305 -4.05 -17.38 -38.33
N ASP A 306 -4.40 -18.25 -39.29
CA ASP A 306 -3.79 -18.28 -40.61
C ASP A 306 -4.20 -17.06 -41.44
N LYS A 307 -3.27 -16.09 -41.53
CA LYS A 307 -3.48 -14.84 -42.29
C LYS A 307 -3.52 -15.02 -43.81
N SER A 308 -3.13 -16.18 -44.33
CA SER A 308 -3.21 -16.49 -45.77
C SER A 308 -4.63 -16.81 -46.21
N LEU A 309 -5.51 -17.14 -45.29
CA LEU A 309 -6.92 -17.43 -45.51
C LEU A 309 -7.77 -16.18 -45.30
N ASN A 310 -8.68 -15.90 -46.23
CA ASN A 310 -9.75 -14.92 -45.95
C ASN A 310 -10.77 -15.52 -44.94
N PRO A 311 -11.64 -14.70 -44.35
CA PRO A 311 -12.59 -15.17 -43.36
C PRO A 311 -13.47 -16.34 -43.79
N ASP A 312 -14.08 -16.25 -44.98
CA ASP A 312 -14.92 -17.32 -45.53
C ASP A 312 -14.13 -18.64 -45.75
N ALA A 313 -12.87 -18.54 -46.17
CA ALA A 313 -12.01 -19.71 -46.34
C ALA A 313 -11.62 -20.35 -45.00
N ARG A 314 -11.46 -19.55 -43.93
CA ARG A 314 -11.22 -20.05 -42.56
C ARG A 314 -12.42 -20.87 -42.08
N GLU A 315 -13.61 -20.29 -42.19
CA GLU A 315 -14.85 -20.96 -41.81
C GLU A 315 -15.05 -22.27 -42.58
N LEU A 316 -14.92 -22.24 -43.90
CA LEU A 316 -15.06 -23.41 -44.76
C LEU A 316 -14.05 -24.51 -44.41
N LYS A 317 -12.81 -24.14 -44.09
CA LYS A 317 -11.76 -25.08 -43.67
C LYS A 317 -12.10 -25.76 -42.37
N ILE A 318 -12.56 -24.97 -41.33
CA ILE A 318 -13.01 -25.51 -40.07
C ILE A 318 -14.20 -26.48 -40.27
N LYS A 319 -15.21 -26.03 -41.03
CA LYS A 319 -16.40 -26.84 -41.33
C LYS A 319 -16.09 -28.17 -42.02
N LYS A 320 -15.08 -28.19 -42.92
CA LYS A 320 -14.67 -29.41 -43.65
C LYS A 320 -13.79 -30.32 -42.80
N GLN A 321 -12.88 -29.79 -42.04
CA GLN A 321 -11.89 -30.58 -41.31
C GLN A 321 -12.37 -31.01 -39.92
N TYR A 322 -13.24 -30.19 -39.27
CA TYR A 322 -13.75 -30.38 -37.91
C TYR A 322 -15.27 -30.21 -37.86
N PRO A 323 -16.04 -31.04 -38.58
CA PRO A 323 -17.49 -30.83 -38.71
C PRO A 323 -18.25 -30.95 -37.40
N SER A 324 -17.85 -31.83 -36.50
CA SER A 324 -18.49 -32.01 -35.20
C SER A 324 -18.31 -30.76 -34.30
N GLU A 325 -17.09 -30.22 -34.23
CA GLU A 325 -16.75 -29.03 -33.47
C GLU A 325 -17.41 -27.79 -34.13
N TYR A 326 -17.45 -27.73 -35.46
CA TYR A 326 -18.14 -26.64 -36.16
C TYR A 326 -19.64 -26.62 -35.81
N HIS A 327 -20.34 -27.75 -35.84
CA HIS A 327 -21.75 -27.84 -35.47
C HIS A 327 -21.96 -27.47 -33.97
N PHE A 328 -21.09 -27.94 -33.11
CA PHE A 328 -21.14 -27.54 -31.69
C PHE A 328 -20.98 -26.02 -31.51
N MET A 329 -20.00 -25.40 -32.17
CA MET A 329 -19.79 -23.96 -32.13
C MET A 329 -20.98 -23.19 -32.73
N LEU A 330 -21.54 -23.66 -33.83
CA LEU A 330 -22.70 -23.05 -34.49
C LEU A 330 -23.93 -23.01 -33.60
N ASP A 331 -24.20 -24.11 -32.90
CA ASP A 331 -25.38 -24.22 -32.05
C ASP A 331 -25.22 -23.55 -30.69
N THR A 332 -23.99 -23.53 -30.14
CA THR A 332 -23.74 -23.13 -28.73
C THR A 332 -23.15 -21.73 -28.65
N TRP A 333 -22.17 -21.36 -29.48
CA TRP A 333 -21.41 -20.13 -29.31
C TRP A 333 -21.77 -19.03 -30.31
N TYR A 334 -22.06 -19.38 -31.58
CA TYR A 334 -22.37 -18.40 -32.62
C TYR A 334 -23.56 -17.50 -32.29
N PRO A 335 -24.62 -17.96 -31.61
CA PRO A 335 -25.68 -17.04 -31.14
C PRO A 335 -25.19 -15.92 -30.24
N ALA A 336 -24.17 -16.21 -29.41
CA ALA A 336 -23.59 -15.20 -28.49
C ALA A 336 -22.63 -14.25 -29.18
N LEU A 337 -22.09 -14.62 -30.38
CA LEU A 337 -21.24 -13.73 -31.19
C LEU A 337 -22.06 -12.66 -31.95
N ARG A 338 -23.39 -12.81 -31.98
CA ARG A 338 -24.33 -11.82 -32.55
C ARG A 338 -24.77 -10.86 -31.48
N HIS A 339 -23.94 -9.90 -31.17
CA HIS A 339 -24.21 -8.93 -30.08
C HIS A 339 -23.99 -7.50 -30.55
N SER A 340 -24.35 -6.55 -29.70
CA SER A 340 -24.00 -5.15 -29.86
C SER A 340 -23.32 -4.66 -28.59
N ASP A 341 -22.12 -4.12 -28.73
CA ASP A 341 -21.46 -3.43 -27.65
C ASP A 341 -21.78 -1.93 -27.72
N TYR A 342 -21.92 -1.27 -26.60
CA TYR A 342 -22.07 0.16 -26.55
C TYR A 342 -21.06 0.79 -25.60
N HIS A 343 -20.35 1.76 -26.17
CA HIS A 343 -19.30 2.51 -25.50
C HIS A 343 -19.78 3.93 -25.26
N ILE A 344 -19.88 4.33 -24.03
CA ILE A 344 -20.30 5.67 -23.65
C ILE A 344 -19.07 6.41 -23.14
N THR A 345 -18.75 7.53 -23.77
CA THR A 345 -17.72 8.47 -23.32
C THR A 345 -18.42 9.64 -22.65
N TYR A 346 -17.95 9.99 -21.45
CA TYR A 346 -18.48 11.10 -20.70
C TYR A 346 -17.36 11.87 -19.99
N LYS A 347 -17.59 13.16 -19.78
CA LYS A 347 -16.73 14.02 -18.98
C LYS A 347 -17.29 14.14 -17.58
N VAL A 348 -16.41 14.23 -16.61
CA VAL A 348 -16.78 14.50 -15.21
C VAL A 348 -16.33 15.92 -14.88
N LYS A 349 -17.17 16.71 -14.21
CA LYS A 349 -16.78 18.05 -13.76
C LYS A 349 -15.62 17.97 -12.75
N PRO A 350 -14.78 19.00 -12.64
CA PRO A 350 -13.84 19.12 -11.52
C PRO A 350 -14.63 19.31 -10.21
N PHE A 351 -14.07 18.78 -9.12
CA PHE A 351 -14.63 18.94 -7.78
C PHE A 351 -13.68 19.76 -6.91
N ASP A 352 -14.23 20.60 -6.05
CA ASP A 352 -13.47 21.14 -4.94
C ASP A 352 -13.26 20.06 -3.86
N VAL A 353 -12.44 20.37 -2.86
CA VAL A 353 -12.05 19.38 -1.82
C VAL A 353 -13.27 18.94 -0.99
N GLU A 354 -14.21 19.83 -0.69
CA GLU A 354 -15.38 19.49 0.13
C GLU A 354 -16.37 18.63 -0.67
N GLU A 355 -16.60 18.96 -1.95
CA GLU A 355 -17.38 18.11 -2.85
C GLU A 355 -16.71 16.72 -3.00
N ALA A 356 -15.38 16.69 -3.17
CA ALA A 356 -14.63 15.46 -3.35
C ALA A 356 -14.71 14.53 -2.12
N LYS A 357 -14.74 15.06 -0.89
CA LYS A 357 -14.97 14.30 0.35
C LYS A 357 -16.31 13.56 0.38
N GLU A 358 -17.34 14.11 -0.23
CA GLU A 358 -18.64 13.42 -0.30
C GLU A 358 -18.68 12.44 -1.48
N ILE A 359 -18.09 12.82 -2.61
CA ILE A 359 -18.05 11.98 -3.81
C ILE A 359 -17.21 10.71 -3.58
N ILE A 360 -16.09 10.79 -2.84
CA ILE A 360 -15.23 9.64 -2.58
C ILE A 360 -15.96 8.52 -1.83
N LYS A 361 -16.94 8.86 -1.01
CA LYS A 361 -17.75 7.89 -0.25
C LYS A 361 -18.78 7.16 -1.10
N THR A 362 -19.29 7.81 -2.15
CA THR A 362 -20.45 7.34 -2.91
C THR A 362 -20.13 6.98 -4.35
N LYS A 363 -19.29 7.77 -5.02
CA LYS A 363 -18.96 7.65 -6.44
C LYS A 363 -17.47 7.92 -6.70
N PRO A 364 -16.53 7.19 -6.04
CA PRO A 364 -15.08 7.46 -6.13
C PRO A 364 -14.56 7.44 -7.58
N GLN A 365 -15.19 6.69 -8.48
CA GLN A 365 -14.85 6.66 -9.91
C GLN A 365 -15.02 8.01 -10.64
N GLN A 366 -15.73 8.98 -10.06
CA GLN A 366 -15.86 10.33 -10.61
C GLN A 366 -14.68 11.23 -10.24
N LEU A 367 -13.86 10.87 -9.26
CA LEU A 367 -12.71 11.65 -8.86
C LEU A 367 -11.48 11.35 -9.73
N SER A 368 -10.65 12.36 -9.92
CA SER A 368 -9.26 12.16 -10.38
C SER A 368 -8.39 11.68 -9.22
N GLN A 369 -7.23 11.15 -9.56
CA GLN A 369 -6.26 10.75 -8.55
C GLN A 369 -5.76 11.94 -7.72
N GLU A 370 -5.60 13.09 -8.36
CA GLU A 370 -5.20 14.34 -7.71
C GLU A 370 -6.27 14.84 -6.74
N GLU A 371 -7.56 14.81 -7.11
CA GLU A 371 -8.66 15.17 -6.21
C GLU A 371 -8.70 14.24 -4.98
N MET A 372 -8.48 12.92 -5.14
CA MET A 372 -8.37 11.99 -4.02
C MET A 372 -7.17 12.32 -3.13
N PHE A 373 -6.03 12.67 -3.73
CA PHE A 373 -4.85 13.09 -2.98
C PHE A 373 -5.11 14.36 -2.17
N MET A 374 -5.80 15.36 -2.75
CA MET A 374 -6.18 16.57 -2.05
C MET A 374 -7.13 16.30 -0.88
N VAL A 375 -8.07 15.36 -1.03
CA VAL A 375 -8.92 14.88 0.09
C VAL A 375 -8.06 14.26 1.19
N ALA A 376 -7.10 13.39 0.84
CA ALA A 376 -6.19 12.78 1.83
C ALA A 376 -5.41 13.84 2.61
N GLN A 377 -4.92 14.90 1.94
CA GLN A 377 -4.17 15.97 2.59
C GLN A 377 -4.98 16.78 3.62
N THR A 378 -6.29 16.63 3.69
CA THR A 378 -7.11 17.24 4.74
C THR A 378 -7.10 16.47 6.06
N TYR A 379 -6.57 15.26 6.06
CA TYR A 379 -6.43 14.41 7.22
C TYR A 379 -4.98 14.35 7.69
N GLU A 380 -4.76 13.99 8.94
CA GLU A 380 -3.41 13.78 9.46
C GLU A 380 -2.78 12.55 8.76
N PRO A 381 -1.56 12.69 8.19
CA PRO A 381 -0.88 11.56 7.54
C PRO A 381 -0.76 10.35 8.46
N GLY A 382 -1.21 9.19 7.98
CA GLY A 382 -1.24 7.96 8.77
C GLY A 382 -2.47 7.77 9.65
N SER A 383 -3.40 8.74 9.70
CA SER A 383 -4.73 8.53 10.32
C SER A 383 -5.53 7.48 9.55
N LYS A 384 -6.57 6.97 10.18
CA LYS A 384 -7.47 6.00 9.54
C LYS A 384 -8.09 6.56 8.27
N GLU A 385 -8.57 7.80 8.33
CA GLU A 385 -9.22 8.50 7.22
C GLU A 385 -8.23 8.74 6.07
N PHE A 386 -7.00 9.17 6.37
CA PHE A 386 -5.94 9.32 5.38
C PHE A 386 -5.67 8.01 4.65
N ASN A 387 -5.46 6.93 5.42
CA ASN A 387 -5.15 5.61 4.87
C ASN A 387 -6.30 5.07 4.01
N GLU A 388 -7.56 5.28 4.43
CA GLU A 388 -8.74 4.86 3.68
C GLU A 388 -8.82 5.55 2.32
N VAL A 389 -8.55 6.85 2.25
CA VAL A 389 -8.51 7.59 0.97
C VAL A 389 -7.41 7.06 0.06
N MET A 390 -6.21 6.78 0.58
CA MET A 390 -5.10 6.21 -0.21
C MET A 390 -5.42 4.79 -0.73
N GLU A 391 -6.13 3.98 0.06
CA GLU A 391 -6.61 2.67 -0.38
C GLU A 391 -7.69 2.77 -1.46
N ILE A 392 -8.60 3.75 -1.36
CA ILE A 392 -9.58 4.01 -2.42
C ILE A 392 -8.85 4.43 -3.70
N ALA A 393 -7.86 5.33 -3.61
CA ALA A 393 -7.12 5.81 -4.77
C ALA A 393 -6.42 4.66 -5.53
N VAL A 394 -5.70 3.78 -4.86
CA VAL A 394 -5.04 2.65 -5.53
C VAL A 394 -6.04 1.62 -6.08
N ARG A 395 -7.19 1.45 -5.45
CA ARG A 395 -8.26 0.58 -5.96
C ARG A 395 -8.93 1.15 -7.21
N MET A 396 -9.07 2.48 -7.31
CA MET A 396 -9.61 3.14 -8.51
C MET A 396 -8.59 3.21 -9.64
N PHE A 397 -7.30 3.28 -9.33
CA PHE A 397 -6.20 3.39 -10.30
C PHE A 397 -5.15 2.29 -10.08
N PRO A 398 -5.50 0.99 -10.24
CA PRO A 398 -4.66 -0.14 -9.82
C PRO A 398 -3.35 -0.29 -10.61
N GLU A 399 -3.29 0.25 -11.83
CA GLU A 399 -2.10 0.21 -12.68
C GLU A 399 -1.35 1.56 -12.73
N ASN A 400 -1.80 2.55 -11.96
CA ASN A 400 -1.11 3.85 -11.92
C ASN A 400 0.07 3.81 -10.95
N GLU A 401 1.25 4.20 -11.43
CA GLU A 401 2.50 4.16 -10.65
C GLU A 401 2.44 5.04 -9.39
N THR A 402 1.87 6.26 -9.51
CA THR A 402 1.79 7.20 -8.37
C THR A 402 0.78 6.72 -7.31
N ALA A 403 -0.36 6.14 -7.73
CA ALA A 403 -1.32 5.56 -6.78
C ALA A 403 -0.69 4.41 -5.99
N ASN A 404 -0.01 3.50 -6.69
CA ASN A 404 0.72 2.40 -6.06
C ASN A 404 1.85 2.89 -5.17
N LEU A 405 2.61 3.90 -5.61
CA LEU A 405 3.67 4.49 -4.80
C LEU A 405 3.12 5.06 -3.48
N ASN A 406 2.06 5.86 -3.53
CA ASN A 406 1.45 6.45 -2.33
C ASN A 406 0.85 5.39 -1.40
N ALA A 407 0.25 4.34 -1.94
CA ALA A 407 -0.21 3.19 -1.14
C ALA A 407 0.95 2.45 -0.47
N ALA A 408 2.07 2.24 -1.18
CA ALA A 408 3.29 1.68 -0.61
C ALA A 408 3.83 2.56 0.52
N ILE A 409 3.93 3.87 0.30
CA ILE A 409 4.42 4.84 1.29
C ILE A 409 3.55 4.84 2.55
N THR A 410 2.22 4.73 2.38
CA THR A 410 1.29 4.60 3.51
C THR A 410 1.65 3.39 4.39
N ARG A 411 1.92 2.24 3.79
CA ARG A 411 2.32 1.02 4.51
C ARG A 411 3.72 1.14 5.12
N LEU A 412 4.69 1.67 4.37
CA LEU A 412 6.06 1.85 4.84
C LEU A 412 6.13 2.81 6.03
N ASN A 413 5.43 3.94 5.98
CA ASN A 413 5.38 4.89 7.08
C ASN A 413 4.69 4.32 8.32
N ALA A 414 3.82 3.32 8.16
CA ALA A 414 3.26 2.54 9.27
C ALA A 414 4.21 1.42 9.76
N GLY A 415 5.36 1.19 9.10
CA GLY A 415 6.29 0.09 9.41
C GLY A 415 5.88 -1.26 8.80
N ASP A 416 4.85 -1.30 7.97
CA ASP A 416 4.28 -2.50 7.36
C ASP A 416 4.94 -2.78 6.00
N ALA A 417 6.19 -3.25 6.04
CA ALA A 417 6.96 -3.54 4.84
C ALA A 417 6.36 -4.68 4.02
N ASP A 418 5.80 -5.70 4.66
CA ASP A 418 5.30 -6.88 3.97
C ASP A 418 4.13 -6.55 3.04
N ASN A 419 3.17 -5.76 3.52
CA ASN A 419 2.04 -5.32 2.71
C ASN A 419 2.40 -4.18 1.73
N ALA A 420 3.53 -3.50 1.91
CA ALA A 420 4.01 -2.49 0.96
C ALA A 420 4.53 -3.09 -0.35
N LYS A 421 5.07 -4.32 -0.32
CA LYS A 421 5.78 -4.95 -1.44
C LYS A 421 4.95 -5.01 -2.72
N GLN A 422 3.70 -5.46 -2.64
CA GLN A 422 2.81 -5.58 -3.79
C GLN A 422 2.57 -4.25 -4.53
N TYR A 423 2.55 -3.15 -3.80
CA TYR A 423 2.41 -1.81 -4.37
C TYR A 423 3.74 -1.29 -4.94
N LEU A 424 4.87 -1.55 -4.26
CA LEU A 424 6.20 -1.19 -4.77
C LEU A 424 6.52 -1.84 -6.13
N ASP A 425 6.01 -3.04 -6.36
CA ASP A 425 6.20 -3.75 -7.63
C ASP A 425 5.52 -3.03 -8.81
N LYS A 426 4.49 -2.21 -8.53
CA LYS A 426 3.75 -1.40 -9.51
C LYS A 426 4.06 0.11 -9.43
N ALA A 427 4.92 0.54 -8.51
CA ALA A 427 5.21 1.97 -8.26
C ALA A 427 6.14 2.62 -9.27
N GLY A 428 6.46 1.97 -10.38
CA GLY A 428 7.38 2.48 -11.39
C GLY A 428 8.83 2.62 -10.90
N THR A 429 9.59 3.50 -11.54
CA THR A 429 11.04 3.65 -11.30
C THR A 429 11.46 5.09 -10.98
N SER A 430 10.52 5.96 -10.62
CA SER A 430 10.80 7.34 -10.25
C SER A 430 11.78 7.45 -9.08
N ALA A 431 12.37 8.62 -8.88
CA ALA A 431 13.28 8.85 -7.74
C ALA A 431 12.60 8.61 -6.39
N ASP A 432 11.33 9.02 -6.25
CA ASP A 432 10.54 8.76 -5.05
C ASP A 432 10.25 7.27 -4.86
N ALA A 433 10.00 6.53 -5.95
CA ALA A 433 9.86 5.08 -5.90
C ALA A 433 11.17 4.38 -5.48
N GLN A 434 12.35 4.91 -5.89
CA GLN A 434 13.64 4.42 -5.40
C GLN A 434 13.80 4.70 -3.90
N ASN A 435 13.44 5.90 -3.42
CA ASN A 435 13.44 6.16 -1.98
C ASN A 435 12.52 5.22 -1.21
N ALA A 436 11.30 4.99 -1.69
CA ALA A 436 10.36 4.06 -1.07
C ALA A 436 10.91 2.61 -1.01
N ARG A 437 11.60 2.15 -2.07
CA ARG A 437 12.31 0.85 -2.06
C ARG A 437 13.46 0.84 -1.04
N GLY A 438 14.21 1.94 -0.95
CA GLY A 438 15.24 2.10 0.08
C GLY A 438 14.66 1.97 1.49
N VAL A 439 13.55 2.65 1.76
CA VAL A 439 12.82 2.55 3.05
C VAL A 439 12.34 1.12 3.30
N TYR A 440 11.80 0.45 2.27
CA TYR A 440 11.41 -0.96 2.36
C TYR A 440 12.58 -1.84 2.79
N GLU A 441 13.74 -1.70 2.16
CA GLU A 441 14.93 -2.51 2.48
C GLU A 441 15.49 -2.17 3.87
N MET A 442 15.41 -0.90 4.32
CA MET A 442 15.75 -0.53 5.70
C MET A 442 14.86 -1.26 6.70
N LEU A 443 13.54 -1.28 6.47
CA LEU A 443 12.59 -1.98 7.35
C LEU A 443 12.79 -3.51 7.36
N LYS A 444 13.32 -4.08 6.26
CA LYS A 444 13.69 -5.51 6.16
C LYS A 444 15.09 -5.81 6.71
N GLY A 445 15.88 -4.81 7.10
CA GLY A 445 17.24 -4.98 7.61
C GLY A 445 18.29 -5.23 6.52
N ASN A 446 17.98 -4.97 5.25
CA ASN A 446 18.87 -5.17 4.10
C ASN A 446 19.68 -3.90 3.79
N GLU A 447 20.60 -3.53 4.67
CA GLU A 447 21.36 -2.26 4.61
C GLU A 447 22.02 -2.00 3.25
N LYS A 448 22.69 -3.02 2.67
CA LYS A 448 23.37 -2.89 1.37
C LYS A 448 22.40 -2.53 0.25
N GLN A 449 21.23 -3.14 0.21
CA GLN A 449 20.23 -2.90 -0.81
C GLN A 449 19.51 -1.56 -0.57
N ALA A 450 19.25 -1.23 0.69
CA ALA A 450 18.72 0.07 1.09
C ALA A 450 19.61 1.20 0.59
N ARG A 451 20.91 1.13 0.88
CA ARG A 451 21.91 2.12 0.43
C ARG A 451 21.90 2.30 -1.08
N TYR A 452 21.87 1.20 -1.84
CA TYR A 452 21.80 1.25 -3.30
C TYR A 452 20.62 2.09 -3.80
N TYR A 453 19.41 1.82 -3.31
CA TYR A 453 18.20 2.56 -3.74
C TYR A 453 18.21 4.01 -3.27
N LEU A 454 18.61 4.25 -2.02
CA LEU A 454 18.65 5.60 -1.45
C LEU A 454 19.67 6.49 -2.14
N GLU A 455 20.83 5.98 -2.55
CA GLU A 455 21.82 6.73 -3.33
C GLU A 455 21.28 7.15 -4.69
N GLN A 456 20.51 6.30 -5.37
CA GLN A 456 19.86 6.64 -6.63
C GLN A 456 18.86 7.78 -6.43
N ALA A 457 18.01 7.68 -5.42
CA ALA A 457 17.02 8.70 -5.09
C ALA A 457 17.68 10.03 -4.65
N ALA A 458 18.73 9.96 -3.82
CA ALA A 458 19.45 11.15 -3.34
C ALA A 458 20.19 11.89 -4.48
N LYS A 459 20.78 11.16 -5.44
CA LYS A 459 21.37 11.73 -6.65
C LYS A 459 20.34 12.46 -7.52
N ALA A 460 19.12 11.96 -7.56
CA ALA A 460 18.00 12.59 -8.25
C ALA A 460 17.34 13.73 -7.46
N GLY A 461 17.82 14.05 -6.26
CA GLY A 461 17.40 15.22 -5.48
C GLY A 461 16.35 14.97 -4.40
N VAL A 462 15.96 13.70 -4.13
CA VAL A 462 14.97 13.38 -3.10
C VAL A 462 15.55 13.66 -1.71
N ALA A 463 14.97 14.63 -1.00
CA ALA A 463 15.46 15.08 0.30
C ALA A 463 15.39 13.99 1.38
N SER A 464 14.26 13.27 1.45
CA SER A 464 14.07 12.17 2.40
C SER A 464 15.05 11.01 2.18
N ALA A 465 15.52 10.77 0.95
CA ALA A 465 16.54 9.77 0.68
C ALA A 465 17.90 10.15 1.29
N LYS A 466 18.25 11.45 1.28
CA LYS A 466 19.48 11.94 1.94
C LYS A 466 19.40 11.77 3.46
N GLU A 467 18.25 12.05 4.06
CA GLU A 467 18.01 11.83 5.48
C GLU A 467 18.09 10.34 5.83
N ASN A 468 17.45 9.47 5.05
CA ASN A 468 17.49 8.03 5.24
C ASN A 468 18.92 7.46 5.14
N LEU A 469 19.76 7.97 4.23
CA LEU A 469 21.18 7.58 4.11
C LEU A 469 22.01 7.93 5.35
N GLN A 470 21.69 9.02 6.03
CA GLN A 470 22.36 9.41 7.28
C GLN A 470 21.97 8.49 8.46
N ASN A 471 20.85 7.81 8.33
CA ASN A 471 20.27 6.93 9.35
C ASN A 471 20.58 5.44 9.09
N LEU A 472 21.28 5.11 8.01
CA LEU A 472 21.87 3.82 7.66
C LEU A 472 23.30 3.72 8.20
#